data_43b86a3f81ed9dee2add9498808fbc70
#
_entry.id   43b86a3f81ed9dee2add9498808fbc70
#
_cell.length_a   1.000
_cell.length_b   1.000
_cell.length_c   1.000
_cell.angle_alpha   90.00
_cell.angle_beta   90.00
_cell.angle_gamma   90.00
#
_symmetry.space_group_name_H-M   'P 1'
#
loop_
_entity.id
_entity.type
_entity.pdbx_description
1 polymer ?
#
loop_
_entity_poly.entity_id
_entity_poly.type
_entity_poly.pdbx_seq_one_letter_code
_entity_poly.pdbx_strand_id
1 'polypeptide(L)'
;MRNVIVTGGSRGLGLGIAARLAHSGYNVIAIARKPSERLDAAVREVNGAGTLHFMPFDLAEVSAIPALVTTIRKTHGPLYGLVNTAGIGTAGLLATMHNSEIEKLIRLNTLSPIILTKYVVRSMMADRDGRVVNVASVVGFSGYSGLSVYSTTKAGLIGFTKSLAREVGQVGVNVNAVAPGFVDTEMTHGMDDSDRQRVVRRSALRRLPEVDDIAQSVEFLLGDGARNITGTVLTVDAGNTA
;
A
#
# COMPACT_ATOMS: atom_id res chain seq x y z
N MET A 1 15.84 14.52 -5.87
CA MET A 1 14.54 13.81 -5.93
C MET A 1 14.44 12.85 -4.75
N ARG A 2 13.27 12.73 -4.09
CA ARG A 2 13.04 11.78 -3.00
C ARG A 2 12.69 10.41 -3.57
N ASN A 3 13.39 9.34 -3.15
CA ASN A 3 13.15 7.97 -3.62
C ASN A 3 12.03 7.31 -2.83
N VAL A 4 11.02 6.78 -3.53
CA VAL A 4 9.86 6.13 -2.92
C VAL A 4 9.66 4.72 -3.51
N ILE A 5 9.61 3.72 -2.65
CA ILE A 5 9.24 2.35 -3.04
C ILE A 5 7.72 2.22 -2.98
N VAL A 6 7.11 1.70 -4.05
CA VAL A 6 5.70 1.33 -4.09
C VAL A 6 5.58 -0.15 -4.42
N THR A 7 5.07 -0.95 -3.49
CA THR A 7 4.86 -2.38 -3.72
C THR A 7 3.52 -2.65 -4.42
N GLY A 8 3.45 -3.72 -5.24
CA GLY A 8 2.26 -4.00 -6.04
C GLY A 8 2.04 -3.00 -7.19
N GLY A 9 3.12 -2.32 -7.64
CA GLY A 9 3.07 -1.18 -8.55
C GLY A 9 2.77 -1.48 -10.02
N SER A 10 2.42 -2.73 -10.39
CA SER A 10 2.14 -3.05 -11.80
C SER A 10 0.69 -2.87 -12.22
N ARG A 11 -0.25 -2.71 -11.29
CA ARG A 11 -1.69 -2.55 -11.57
C ARG A 11 -2.47 -1.98 -10.38
N GLY A 12 -3.74 -1.65 -10.62
CA GLY A 12 -4.69 -1.23 -9.58
C GLY A 12 -4.20 -0.07 -8.72
N LEU A 13 -4.42 -0.14 -7.41
CA LEU A 13 -4.04 0.91 -6.47
C LEU A 13 -2.55 1.21 -6.48
N GLY A 14 -1.70 0.16 -6.51
CA GLY A 14 -0.26 0.34 -6.49
C GLY A 14 0.27 1.09 -7.71
N LEU A 15 -0.26 0.81 -8.90
CA LEU A 15 0.10 1.53 -10.12
C LEU A 15 -0.39 2.99 -10.09
N GLY A 16 -1.65 3.22 -9.68
CA GLY A 16 -2.19 4.57 -9.58
C GLY A 16 -1.39 5.44 -8.59
N ILE A 17 -1.03 4.88 -7.43
CA ILE A 17 -0.17 5.55 -6.45
C ILE A 17 1.22 5.83 -7.05
N ALA A 18 1.84 4.84 -7.71
CA ALA A 18 3.17 4.99 -8.28
C ALA A 18 3.21 6.07 -9.38
N ALA A 19 2.24 6.06 -10.29
CA ALA A 19 2.12 7.06 -11.34
C ALA A 19 1.91 8.46 -10.77
N ARG A 20 0.99 8.63 -9.82
CA ARG A 20 0.73 9.91 -9.18
C ARG A 20 1.97 10.48 -8.50
N LEU A 21 2.66 9.67 -7.70
CA LEU A 21 3.88 10.11 -7.02
C LEU A 21 4.98 10.52 -8.00
N ALA A 22 5.13 9.78 -9.12
CA ALA A 22 6.07 10.14 -10.15
C ALA A 22 5.72 11.48 -10.81
N HIS A 23 4.44 11.74 -11.11
CA HIS A 23 3.99 13.06 -11.61
C HIS A 23 4.23 14.19 -10.59
N SER A 24 4.18 13.89 -9.29
CA SER A 24 4.42 14.85 -8.21
C SER A 24 5.92 15.05 -7.88
N GLY A 25 6.83 14.52 -8.69
CA GLY A 25 8.27 14.78 -8.59
C GLY A 25 9.06 13.80 -7.73
N TYR A 26 8.48 12.67 -7.34
CA TYR A 26 9.22 11.59 -6.69
C TYR A 26 9.94 10.70 -7.71
N ASN A 27 11.08 10.13 -7.30
CA ASN A 27 11.69 9.00 -7.99
C ASN A 27 11.08 7.70 -7.44
N VAL A 28 10.18 7.09 -8.21
CA VAL A 28 9.36 5.95 -7.76
C VAL A 28 9.93 4.63 -8.26
N ILE A 29 10.11 3.68 -7.36
CA ILE A 29 10.51 2.31 -7.64
C ILE A 29 9.28 1.41 -7.42
N ALA A 30 8.62 1.03 -8.51
CA ALA A 30 7.44 0.16 -8.51
C ALA A 30 7.88 -1.31 -8.47
N ILE A 31 7.59 -2.00 -7.35
CA ILE A 31 7.94 -3.42 -7.17
C ILE A 31 6.74 -4.28 -7.50
N ALA A 32 6.91 -5.24 -8.41
CA ALA A 32 5.95 -6.30 -8.69
C ALA A 32 6.63 -7.50 -9.36
N ARG A 33 5.95 -8.65 -9.42
CA ARG A 33 6.53 -9.88 -10.01
C ARG A 33 6.79 -9.76 -11.50
N LYS A 34 5.88 -9.08 -12.22
CA LYS A 34 5.93 -8.92 -13.68
C LYS A 34 5.51 -7.50 -14.05
N PRO A 35 6.03 -6.95 -15.13
CA PRO A 35 5.52 -5.70 -15.70
C PRO A 35 4.10 -5.90 -16.24
N SER A 36 3.46 -4.82 -16.61
CA SER A 36 2.17 -4.82 -17.31
C SER A 36 2.18 -3.71 -18.37
N GLU A 37 1.37 -3.86 -19.41
CA GLU A 37 1.22 -2.83 -20.45
C GLU A 37 0.81 -1.46 -19.86
N ARG A 38 -0.02 -1.48 -18.79
CA ARG A 38 -0.43 -0.27 -18.07
C ARG A 38 0.74 0.39 -17.34
N LEU A 39 1.64 -0.40 -16.73
CA LEU A 39 2.85 0.13 -16.11
C LEU A 39 3.80 0.71 -17.16
N ASP A 40 3.98 0.00 -18.30
CA ASP A 40 4.83 0.47 -19.39
C ASP A 40 4.28 1.77 -20.01
N ALA A 41 2.96 1.91 -20.10
CA ALA A 41 2.31 3.17 -20.49
C ALA A 41 2.57 4.26 -19.47
N ALA A 42 2.35 4.02 -18.19
CA ALA A 42 2.58 4.98 -17.12
C ALA A 42 4.05 5.45 -17.07
N VAL A 43 5.02 4.55 -17.28
CA VAL A 43 6.45 4.91 -17.37
C VAL A 43 6.72 5.88 -18.53
N ARG A 44 6.06 5.70 -19.68
CA ARG A 44 6.21 6.61 -20.84
C ARG A 44 5.50 7.94 -20.64
N GLU A 45 4.40 7.96 -19.87
CA GLU A 45 3.60 9.16 -19.62
C GLU A 45 4.18 10.06 -18.54
N VAL A 46 5.06 9.53 -17.68
CA VAL A 46 5.77 10.34 -16.69
C VAL A 46 6.77 11.23 -17.44
N ASN A 47 6.35 12.46 -17.75
CA ASN A 47 7.14 13.51 -18.33
C ASN A 47 7.11 14.70 -17.37
N GLY A 48 8.16 14.90 -16.62
CA GLY A 48 8.21 16.03 -15.71
C GLY A 48 9.21 15.88 -14.57
N ALA A 49 8.79 16.31 -13.37
CA ALA A 49 9.70 16.45 -12.23
C ALA A 49 10.16 15.12 -11.62
N GLY A 50 9.46 13.99 -11.88
CA GLY A 50 9.77 12.69 -11.29
C GLY A 50 10.08 11.59 -12.30
N THR A 51 10.27 10.37 -11.78
CA THR A 51 10.56 9.17 -12.58
C THR A 51 9.82 7.96 -12.04
N LEU A 52 9.53 6.99 -12.90
CA LEU A 52 8.91 5.72 -12.53
C LEU A 52 9.76 4.56 -13.07
N HIS A 53 10.28 3.74 -12.18
CA HIS A 53 11.12 2.59 -12.49
C HIS A 53 10.42 1.30 -12.07
N PHE A 54 10.53 0.26 -12.88
CA PHE A 54 10.06 -1.06 -12.52
C PHE A 54 11.17 -1.92 -11.93
N MET A 55 10.88 -2.58 -10.81
CA MET A 55 11.77 -3.55 -10.17
C MET A 55 11.05 -4.89 -10.05
N PRO A 56 11.44 -5.92 -10.83
CA PRO A 56 10.84 -7.24 -10.74
C PRO A 56 11.24 -7.93 -9.43
N PHE A 57 10.25 -8.31 -8.61
CA PHE A 57 10.50 -9.06 -7.38
C PHE A 57 9.20 -9.72 -6.86
N ASP A 58 9.31 -10.95 -6.36
CA ASP A 58 8.23 -11.61 -5.62
C ASP A 58 8.39 -11.36 -4.12
N LEU A 59 7.50 -10.56 -3.57
CA LEU A 59 7.51 -10.22 -2.14
C LEU A 59 7.19 -11.43 -1.23
N ALA A 60 6.71 -12.55 -1.76
CA ALA A 60 6.58 -13.79 -0.99
C ALA A 60 7.94 -14.42 -0.65
N GLU A 61 9.01 -14.07 -1.41
CA GLU A 61 10.39 -14.46 -1.16
C GLU A 61 11.03 -13.59 -0.07
N VAL A 62 10.50 -13.69 1.14
CA VAL A 62 10.87 -12.79 2.26
C VAL A 62 12.35 -12.85 2.63
N SER A 63 13.01 -13.97 2.40
CA SER A 63 14.47 -14.15 2.64
C SER A 63 15.33 -13.32 1.69
N ALA A 64 14.83 -12.97 0.50
CA ALA A 64 15.54 -12.17 -0.50
C ALA A 64 15.30 -10.65 -0.35
N ILE A 65 14.37 -10.21 0.50
CA ILE A 65 14.06 -8.79 0.73
C ILE A 65 15.30 -7.97 1.15
N PRO A 66 16.21 -8.45 2.02
CA PRO A 66 17.40 -7.67 2.38
C PRO A 66 18.27 -7.32 1.17
N ALA A 67 18.46 -8.27 0.25
CA ALA A 67 19.23 -8.06 -0.97
C ALA A 67 18.52 -7.09 -1.92
N LEU A 68 17.19 -7.19 -2.04
CA LEU A 68 16.37 -6.24 -2.80
C LEU A 68 16.59 -4.80 -2.33
N VAL A 69 16.43 -4.54 -1.03
CA VAL A 69 16.60 -3.19 -0.46
C VAL A 69 18.02 -2.67 -0.67
N THR A 70 19.02 -3.55 -0.52
CA THR A 70 20.43 -3.19 -0.77
C THR A 70 20.63 -2.80 -2.24
N THR A 71 20.07 -3.54 -3.19
CA THR A 71 20.15 -3.25 -4.62
C THR A 71 19.48 -1.91 -4.94
N ILE A 72 18.27 -1.68 -4.45
CA ILE A 72 17.54 -0.42 -4.67
C ILE A 72 18.37 0.78 -4.16
N ARG A 73 18.92 0.67 -2.94
CA ARG A 73 19.74 1.76 -2.37
C ARG A 73 21.03 2.01 -3.15
N LYS A 74 21.67 0.97 -3.67
CA LYS A 74 22.86 1.12 -4.51
C LYS A 74 22.55 1.81 -5.83
N THR A 75 21.40 1.52 -6.42
CA THR A 75 21.01 2.04 -7.73
C THR A 75 20.41 3.43 -7.65
N HIS A 76 19.56 3.70 -6.64
CA HIS A 76 18.78 4.93 -6.58
C HIS A 76 19.19 5.87 -5.43
N GLY A 77 19.98 5.40 -4.47
CA GLY A 77 20.44 6.20 -3.33
C GLY A 77 19.52 6.07 -2.10
N PRO A 78 19.54 7.06 -1.18
CA PRO A 78 18.77 7.05 0.06
C PRO A 78 17.26 6.90 -0.18
N LEU A 79 16.58 6.16 0.70
CA LEU A 79 15.14 5.91 0.61
C LEU A 79 14.39 6.88 1.51
N TYR A 80 13.50 7.67 0.93
CA TYR A 80 12.62 8.58 1.64
C TYR A 80 11.25 7.97 1.95
N GLY A 81 10.66 7.25 1.00
CA GLY A 81 9.29 6.74 1.12
C GLY A 81 9.17 5.23 0.90
N LEU A 82 8.23 4.62 1.63
CA LEU A 82 7.77 3.26 1.40
C LEU A 82 6.26 3.21 1.43
N VAL A 83 5.64 2.73 0.34
CA VAL A 83 4.20 2.46 0.27
C VAL A 83 3.96 0.96 0.14
N ASN A 84 3.46 0.34 1.20
CA ASN A 84 3.10 -1.07 1.24
C ASN A 84 1.68 -1.25 0.70
N THR A 85 1.56 -1.47 -0.62
CA THR A 85 0.28 -1.67 -1.33
C THR A 85 0.08 -3.12 -1.76
N ALA A 86 1.18 -3.88 -1.96
CA ALA A 86 1.11 -5.26 -2.40
C ALA A 86 0.26 -6.10 -1.44
N GLY A 87 -0.66 -6.85 -2.01
CA GLY A 87 -1.53 -7.75 -1.27
C GLY A 87 -2.45 -8.53 -2.20
N ILE A 88 -3.01 -9.58 -1.66
CA ILE A 88 -4.06 -10.38 -2.29
C ILE A 88 -5.30 -10.37 -1.40
N GLY A 89 -6.46 -10.42 -2.04
CA GLY A 89 -7.74 -10.67 -1.39
C GLY A 89 -8.20 -12.08 -1.71
N THR A 90 -8.80 -12.75 -0.76
CA THR A 90 -9.47 -14.03 -0.96
C THR A 90 -10.76 -13.99 -0.15
N ALA A 91 -11.89 -14.17 -0.83
CA ALA A 91 -13.20 -14.30 -0.20
C ALA A 91 -13.54 -15.79 -0.03
N GLY A 92 -14.09 -16.13 1.13
CA GLY A 92 -14.53 -17.49 1.43
C GLY A 92 -14.79 -17.68 2.92
N LEU A 93 -15.62 -18.66 3.26
CA LEU A 93 -15.87 -19.02 4.65
C LEU A 93 -14.62 -19.68 5.24
N LEU A 94 -14.22 -19.25 6.44
CA LEU A 94 -13.02 -19.78 7.10
C LEU A 94 -13.03 -21.31 7.23
N ALA A 95 -14.20 -21.88 7.53
CA ALA A 95 -14.35 -23.32 7.74
C ALA A 95 -14.01 -24.17 6.50
N THR A 96 -14.04 -23.59 5.30
CA THR A 96 -13.76 -24.27 4.03
C THR A 96 -12.50 -23.76 3.32
N MET A 97 -11.81 -22.77 3.90
CA MET A 97 -10.60 -22.18 3.32
C MET A 97 -9.40 -23.14 3.47
N HIS A 98 -8.67 -23.37 2.40
CA HIS A 98 -7.45 -24.19 2.47
C HIS A 98 -6.35 -23.51 3.29
N ASN A 99 -5.63 -24.29 4.11
CA ASN A 99 -4.53 -23.76 4.94
C ASN A 99 -3.48 -23.04 4.10
N SER A 100 -3.16 -23.53 2.91
CA SER A 100 -2.20 -22.90 2.00
C SER A 100 -2.64 -21.49 1.54
N GLU A 101 -3.94 -21.23 1.42
CA GLU A 101 -4.46 -19.89 1.10
C GLU A 101 -4.32 -18.95 2.31
N ILE A 102 -4.57 -19.45 3.52
CA ILE A 102 -4.35 -18.71 4.77
C ILE A 102 -2.88 -18.31 4.88
N GLU A 103 -1.96 -19.27 4.71
CA GLU A 103 -0.52 -19.02 4.77
C GLU A 103 -0.08 -17.99 3.72
N LYS A 104 -0.57 -18.10 2.49
CA LYS A 104 -0.27 -17.17 1.40
C LYS A 104 -0.73 -15.75 1.71
N LEU A 105 -1.96 -15.60 2.26
CA LEU A 105 -2.50 -14.31 2.69
C LEU A 105 -1.63 -13.68 3.79
N ILE A 106 -1.34 -14.42 4.85
CA ILE A 106 -0.51 -13.93 5.96
C ILE A 106 0.90 -13.59 5.48
N ARG A 107 1.51 -14.45 4.66
CA ARG A 107 2.85 -14.24 4.12
C ARG A 107 2.94 -12.95 3.32
N LEU A 108 2.05 -12.75 2.34
CA LEU A 108 2.14 -11.60 1.43
C LEU A 108 1.59 -10.31 2.06
N ASN A 109 0.46 -10.39 2.79
CA ASN A 109 -0.21 -9.19 3.30
C ASN A 109 0.32 -8.70 4.66
N THR A 110 1.05 -9.54 5.40
CA THR A 110 1.52 -9.20 6.76
C THR A 110 3.03 -9.37 6.91
N LEU A 111 3.54 -10.58 6.70
CA LEU A 111 4.97 -10.88 6.94
C LEU A 111 5.87 -10.08 5.99
N SER A 112 5.54 -10.06 4.72
CA SER A 112 6.30 -9.38 3.66
C SER A 112 6.44 -7.87 3.90
N PRO A 113 5.36 -7.10 4.12
CA PRO A 113 5.48 -5.67 4.41
C PRO A 113 6.22 -5.38 5.72
N ILE A 114 6.08 -6.21 6.76
CA ILE A 114 6.84 -6.04 8.01
C ILE A 114 8.34 -6.19 7.74
N ILE A 115 8.75 -7.25 7.03
CA ILE A 115 10.17 -7.50 6.73
C ILE A 115 10.72 -6.41 5.80
N LEU A 116 10.00 -6.02 4.74
CA LEU A 116 10.43 -4.94 3.85
C LEU A 116 10.60 -3.63 4.63
N THR A 117 9.61 -3.28 5.43
CA THR A 117 9.66 -2.06 6.25
C THR A 117 10.84 -2.06 7.21
N LYS A 118 11.14 -3.19 7.86
CA LYS A 118 12.31 -3.33 8.75
C LYS A 118 13.62 -2.87 8.07
N TYR A 119 13.87 -3.30 6.84
CA TYR A 119 15.11 -2.97 6.13
C TYR A 119 15.10 -1.56 5.56
N VAL A 120 13.95 -1.08 5.09
CA VAL A 120 13.80 0.30 4.57
C VAL A 120 13.93 1.32 5.71
N VAL A 121 13.23 1.10 6.83
CA VAL A 121 13.25 2.00 7.99
C VAL A 121 14.64 2.13 8.60
N ARG A 122 15.46 1.06 8.62
CA ARG A 122 16.87 1.16 9.05
C ARG A 122 17.65 2.22 8.28
N SER A 123 17.37 2.38 6.99
CA SER A 123 17.98 3.45 6.17
C SER A 123 17.43 4.81 6.55
N MET A 124 16.10 4.93 6.63
CA MET A 124 15.43 6.20 6.98
C MET A 124 15.87 6.72 8.36
N MET A 125 16.05 5.82 9.34
CA MET A 125 16.54 6.19 10.68
C MET A 125 17.96 6.77 10.65
N ALA A 126 18.83 6.23 9.78
CA ALA A 126 20.18 6.77 9.61
C ALA A 126 20.17 8.17 8.99
N ASP A 127 19.28 8.39 8.03
CA ASP A 127 19.11 9.68 7.34
C ASP A 127 18.25 10.67 8.16
N ARG A 128 17.59 10.20 9.23
CA ARG A 128 16.66 10.95 10.11
C ARG A 128 15.50 11.61 9.34
N ASP A 129 15.10 11.02 8.24
CA ASP A 129 13.99 11.45 7.40
C ASP A 129 13.37 10.25 6.69
N GLY A 130 12.05 10.13 6.75
CA GLY A 130 11.35 9.03 6.07
C GLY A 130 9.85 9.05 6.27
N ARG A 131 9.17 8.38 5.35
CA ARG A 131 7.71 8.23 5.35
C ARG A 131 7.33 6.79 4.99
N VAL A 132 6.54 6.16 5.83
CA VAL A 132 5.96 4.84 5.55
C VAL A 132 4.44 4.98 5.49
N VAL A 133 3.83 4.49 4.41
CA VAL A 133 2.37 4.42 4.26
C VAL A 133 1.97 2.98 3.99
N ASN A 134 1.19 2.41 4.90
CA ASN A 134 0.64 1.07 4.77
C ASN A 134 -0.77 1.14 4.19
N VAL A 135 -1.03 0.48 3.06
CA VAL A 135 -2.39 0.37 2.52
C VAL A 135 -3.12 -0.76 3.23
N ALA A 136 -3.88 -0.40 4.25
CA ALA A 136 -4.76 -1.27 5.01
C ALA A 136 -6.08 -1.53 4.27
N SER A 137 -7.19 -1.52 4.96
CA SER A 137 -8.57 -1.56 4.44
C SER A 137 -9.54 -1.25 5.57
N VAL A 138 -10.74 -0.75 5.24
CA VAL A 138 -11.84 -0.61 6.22
C VAL A 138 -12.21 -1.94 6.87
N VAL A 139 -12.05 -3.08 6.19
CA VAL A 139 -12.29 -4.40 6.78
C VAL A 139 -11.29 -4.76 7.90
N GLY A 140 -10.21 -4.00 8.06
CA GLY A 140 -9.28 -4.14 9.18
C GLY A 140 -9.84 -3.68 10.53
N PHE A 141 -10.93 -2.92 10.53
CA PHE A 141 -11.64 -2.46 11.74
C PHE A 141 -13.15 -2.63 11.68
N SER A 142 -13.70 -3.06 10.52
CA SER A 142 -15.10 -3.47 10.37
C SER A 142 -15.18 -4.94 9.98
N GLY A 143 -16.17 -5.68 10.49
CA GLY A 143 -16.39 -7.07 10.10
C GLY A 143 -17.01 -7.17 8.71
N TYR A 144 -16.59 -8.18 7.92
CA TYR A 144 -17.22 -8.51 6.65
C TYR A 144 -17.22 -10.03 6.47
N SER A 145 -18.39 -10.60 6.16
CA SER A 145 -18.54 -12.05 5.96
C SER A 145 -17.64 -12.54 4.81
N GLY A 146 -16.96 -13.67 5.02
CA GLY A 146 -16.06 -14.25 4.04
C GLY A 146 -14.68 -13.61 3.95
N LEU A 147 -14.36 -12.61 4.77
CA LEU A 147 -13.06 -11.91 4.73
C LEU A 147 -12.25 -12.04 6.04
N SER A 148 -12.53 -13.01 6.90
CA SER A 148 -11.92 -13.11 8.23
C SER A 148 -10.39 -13.09 8.20
N VAL A 149 -9.75 -13.89 7.34
CA VAL A 149 -8.28 -13.95 7.23
C VAL A 149 -7.72 -12.66 6.59
N TYR A 150 -8.37 -12.15 5.54
CA TYR A 150 -7.98 -10.89 4.93
C TYR A 150 -8.08 -9.72 5.93
N SER A 151 -9.19 -9.64 6.68
CA SER A 151 -9.40 -8.64 7.74
C SER A 151 -8.30 -8.73 8.81
N THR A 152 -7.92 -9.94 9.22
CA THR A 152 -6.80 -10.15 10.16
C THR A 152 -5.51 -9.55 9.63
N THR A 153 -5.19 -9.73 8.34
CA THR A 153 -3.97 -9.16 7.76
C THR A 153 -4.00 -7.63 7.74
N LYS A 154 -5.16 -7.05 7.46
CA LYS A 154 -5.32 -5.58 7.41
C LYS A 154 -5.38 -4.94 8.79
N ALA A 155 -6.01 -5.61 9.75
CA ALA A 155 -5.95 -5.22 11.16
C ALA A 155 -4.51 -5.28 11.71
N GLY A 156 -3.75 -6.32 11.34
CA GLY A 156 -2.33 -6.45 11.67
C GLY A 156 -1.50 -5.28 11.17
N LEU A 157 -1.72 -4.80 9.94
CA LEU A 157 -1.03 -3.62 9.40
C LEU A 157 -1.40 -2.33 10.16
N ILE A 158 -2.64 -2.19 10.63
CA ILE A 158 -3.07 -1.05 11.46
C ILE A 158 -2.31 -1.05 12.80
N GLY A 159 -2.26 -2.19 13.48
CA GLY A 159 -1.48 -2.35 14.72
C GLY A 159 0.00 -2.09 14.52
N PHE A 160 0.58 -2.66 13.46
CA PHE A 160 1.98 -2.44 13.05
C PHE A 160 2.28 -0.96 12.81
N THR A 161 1.41 -0.25 12.08
CA THR A 161 1.54 1.19 11.83
C THR A 161 1.65 1.99 13.11
N LYS A 162 0.74 1.76 14.05
CA LYS A 162 0.69 2.51 15.32
C LYS A 162 1.91 2.25 16.20
N SER A 163 2.35 0.99 16.30
CA SER A 163 3.52 0.62 17.10
C SER A 163 4.81 1.16 16.48
N LEU A 164 5.02 0.96 15.18
CA LEU A 164 6.22 1.44 14.50
C LEU A 164 6.34 2.97 14.52
N ALA A 165 5.22 3.70 14.41
CA ALA A 165 5.22 5.14 14.52
C ALA A 165 5.83 5.64 15.86
N ARG A 166 5.60 4.91 16.96
CA ARG A 166 6.21 5.23 18.27
C ARG A 166 7.69 4.86 18.35
N GLU A 167 8.11 3.80 17.69
CA GLU A 167 9.50 3.34 17.68
C GLU A 167 10.42 4.30 16.93
N VAL A 168 9.94 4.86 15.79
CA VAL A 168 10.80 5.61 14.86
C VAL A 168 10.49 7.10 14.77
N GLY A 169 9.44 7.58 15.44
CA GLY A 169 9.02 8.99 15.35
C GLY A 169 10.09 9.95 15.85
N GLN A 170 10.79 9.64 16.96
CA GLN A 170 11.87 10.47 17.51
C GLN A 170 13.10 10.60 16.60
N VAL A 171 13.22 9.75 15.60
CA VAL A 171 14.30 9.82 14.60
C VAL A 171 13.81 10.33 13.23
N GLY A 172 12.66 11.02 13.19
CA GLY A 172 12.19 11.75 12.01
C GLY A 172 11.43 10.90 10.99
N VAL A 173 11.01 9.67 11.33
CA VAL A 173 10.27 8.81 10.43
C VAL A 173 8.79 8.79 10.81
N ASN A 174 7.91 9.19 9.86
CA ASN A 174 6.46 9.08 10.04
C ASN A 174 5.94 7.76 9.46
N VAL A 175 5.03 7.13 10.19
CA VAL A 175 4.41 5.86 9.76
C VAL A 175 2.89 6.00 9.88
N ASN A 176 2.18 5.89 8.75
CA ASN A 176 0.74 6.03 8.69
C ASN A 176 0.11 4.89 7.89
N ALA A 177 -1.20 4.72 7.98
CA ALA A 177 -1.96 3.84 7.13
C ALA A 177 -3.05 4.61 6.38
N VAL A 178 -3.35 4.15 5.17
CA VAL A 178 -4.59 4.49 4.45
C VAL A 178 -5.48 3.25 4.49
N ALA A 179 -6.75 3.43 4.82
CA ALA A 179 -7.74 2.37 4.84
C ALA A 179 -8.80 2.64 3.76
N PRO A 180 -8.61 2.11 2.53
CA PRO A 180 -9.62 2.21 1.49
C PRO A 180 -10.88 1.43 1.83
N GLY A 181 -12.03 1.96 1.38
CA GLY A 181 -13.26 1.19 1.22
C GLY A 181 -13.21 0.29 -0.02
N PHE A 182 -14.37 0.03 -0.60
CA PHE A 182 -14.48 -0.65 -1.89
C PHE A 182 -14.08 0.34 -2.99
N VAL A 183 -12.91 0.13 -3.58
CA VAL A 183 -12.39 0.94 -4.71
C VAL A 183 -12.59 0.15 -6.00
N ASP A 184 -13.00 0.80 -7.06
CA ASP A 184 -13.19 0.18 -8.38
C ASP A 184 -11.83 -0.22 -8.99
N THR A 185 -11.47 -1.49 -8.81
CA THR A 185 -10.22 -2.08 -9.29
C THR A 185 -10.47 -3.50 -9.78
N GLU A 186 -9.49 -4.11 -10.44
CA GLU A 186 -9.57 -5.51 -10.86
C GLU A 186 -9.87 -6.48 -9.68
N MET A 187 -9.50 -6.12 -8.45
CA MET A 187 -9.81 -6.93 -7.26
C MET A 187 -11.30 -6.94 -6.91
N THR A 188 -12.04 -5.90 -7.30
CA THR A 188 -13.48 -5.72 -7.04
C THR A 188 -14.35 -6.01 -8.27
N HIS A 189 -13.76 -6.29 -9.45
CA HIS A 189 -14.51 -6.63 -10.68
C HIS A 189 -15.34 -7.92 -10.56
N GLY A 190 -15.08 -8.78 -9.57
CA GLY A 190 -15.89 -9.97 -9.29
C GLY A 190 -17.15 -9.68 -8.46
N MET A 191 -17.36 -8.44 -8.03
CA MET A 191 -18.56 -8.02 -7.32
C MET A 191 -19.70 -7.82 -8.32
N ASP A 192 -20.85 -8.39 -8.04
CA ASP A 192 -22.02 -8.19 -8.89
C ASP A 192 -22.59 -6.76 -8.75
N ASP A 193 -23.40 -6.34 -9.72
CA ASP A 193 -23.98 -4.98 -9.73
C ASP A 193 -24.87 -4.72 -8.51
N SER A 194 -25.51 -5.74 -7.96
CA SER A 194 -26.38 -5.62 -6.78
C SER A 194 -25.57 -5.34 -5.52
N ASP A 195 -24.44 -6.02 -5.34
CA ASP A 195 -23.53 -5.80 -4.23
C ASP A 195 -22.83 -4.44 -4.33
N ARG A 196 -22.40 -4.05 -5.56
CA ARG A 196 -21.85 -2.71 -5.83
C ARG A 196 -22.86 -1.61 -5.45
N GLN A 197 -24.11 -1.73 -5.89
CA GLN A 197 -25.17 -0.78 -5.54
C GLN A 197 -25.47 -0.77 -4.04
N ARG A 198 -25.37 -1.91 -3.34
CA ARG A 198 -25.54 -1.98 -1.89
C ARG A 198 -24.47 -1.17 -1.17
N VAL A 199 -23.20 -1.31 -1.58
CA VAL A 199 -22.08 -0.50 -1.03
C VAL A 199 -22.31 0.99 -1.29
N VAL A 200 -22.66 1.38 -2.54
CA VAL A 200 -22.95 2.77 -2.90
C VAL A 200 -24.08 3.33 -2.05
N ARG A 201 -25.18 2.58 -1.85
CA ARG A 201 -26.31 3.04 -1.02
C ARG A 201 -25.95 3.23 0.45
N ARG A 202 -24.98 2.48 0.98
CA ARG A 202 -24.49 2.63 2.35
C ARG A 202 -23.52 3.77 2.53
N SER A 203 -22.80 4.14 1.47
CA SER A 203 -21.83 5.22 1.52
C SER A 203 -22.51 6.58 1.67
N ALA A 204 -22.06 7.42 2.60
CA ALA A 204 -22.62 8.74 2.83
C ALA A 204 -22.59 9.62 1.58
N LEU A 205 -21.51 9.54 0.78
CA LEU A 205 -21.34 10.27 -0.47
C LEU A 205 -22.02 9.60 -1.67
N ARG A 206 -22.72 8.48 -1.49
CA ARG A 206 -23.45 7.75 -2.55
C ARG A 206 -22.61 7.39 -3.78
N ARG A 207 -21.32 7.15 -3.57
CA ARG A 207 -20.37 6.73 -4.60
C ARG A 207 -19.31 5.80 -4.01
N LEU A 208 -18.51 5.17 -4.85
CA LEU A 208 -17.29 4.49 -4.45
C LEU A 208 -16.10 5.46 -4.59
N PRO A 209 -15.06 5.32 -3.75
CA PRO A 209 -13.78 5.98 -3.99
C PRO A 209 -13.12 5.44 -5.27
N GLU A 210 -12.39 6.31 -5.94
CA GLU A 210 -11.57 5.96 -7.10
C GLU A 210 -10.12 5.71 -6.69
N VAL A 211 -9.34 5.13 -7.59
CA VAL A 211 -7.90 4.88 -7.38
C VAL A 211 -7.17 6.18 -7.06
N ASP A 212 -7.54 7.27 -7.72
CA ASP A 212 -6.92 8.58 -7.53
C ASP A 212 -7.21 9.18 -6.14
N ASP A 213 -8.39 8.96 -5.55
CA ASP A 213 -8.69 9.39 -4.17
C ASP A 213 -7.71 8.78 -3.15
N ILE A 214 -7.37 7.50 -3.36
CA ILE A 214 -6.40 6.79 -2.53
C ILE A 214 -4.98 7.31 -2.81
N ALA A 215 -4.63 7.50 -4.08
CA ALA A 215 -3.31 7.98 -4.47
C ALA A 215 -3.03 9.40 -3.94
N GLN A 216 -4.00 10.31 -3.97
CA GLN A 216 -3.92 11.65 -3.37
C GLN A 216 -3.70 11.58 -1.85
N SER A 217 -4.40 10.67 -1.17
CA SER A 217 -4.26 10.48 0.27
C SER A 217 -2.85 9.98 0.64
N VAL A 218 -2.29 9.06 -0.14
CA VAL A 218 -0.92 8.58 0.01
C VAL A 218 0.09 9.69 -0.27
N GLU A 219 -0.08 10.45 -1.35
CA GLU A 219 0.77 11.59 -1.69
C GLU A 219 0.81 12.62 -0.55
N PHE A 220 -0.36 12.99 0.01
CA PHE A 220 -0.46 13.88 1.15
C PHE A 220 0.35 13.37 2.35
N LEU A 221 0.21 12.07 2.71
CA LEU A 221 0.91 11.47 3.84
C LEU A 221 2.44 11.35 3.63
N LEU A 222 2.91 11.31 2.38
CA LEU A 222 4.33 11.36 2.03
C LEU A 222 4.88 12.79 2.00
N GLY A 223 4.02 13.78 1.82
CA GLY A 223 4.39 15.17 1.66
C GLY A 223 4.73 15.89 2.98
N ASP A 224 5.31 17.08 2.86
CA ASP A 224 5.71 17.91 4.00
C ASP A 224 4.49 18.44 4.78
N GLY A 225 3.31 18.52 4.18
CA GLY A 225 2.05 18.88 4.85
C GLY A 225 1.65 17.91 5.96
N ALA A 226 2.09 16.65 5.86
CA ALA A 226 1.82 15.61 6.85
C ALA A 226 2.95 15.41 7.88
N ARG A 227 3.93 16.31 7.97
CA ARG A 227 5.11 16.14 8.84
C ARG A 227 4.78 15.88 10.33
N ASN A 228 3.63 16.34 10.80
CA ASN A 228 3.15 16.14 12.16
C ASN A 228 2.07 15.05 12.28
N ILE A 229 1.88 14.24 11.23
CA ILE A 229 0.92 13.15 11.21
C ILE A 229 1.70 11.82 11.22
N THR A 230 1.56 11.06 12.32
CA THR A 230 2.15 9.73 12.46
C THR A 230 1.27 8.84 13.34
N GLY A 231 1.23 7.54 13.06
CA GLY A 231 0.41 6.57 13.78
C GLY A 231 -1.09 6.62 13.45
N THR A 232 -1.50 7.42 12.42
CA THR A 232 -2.90 7.54 12.02
C THR A 232 -3.32 6.47 11.02
N VAL A 233 -4.63 6.25 10.96
CA VAL A 233 -5.30 5.48 9.90
C VAL A 233 -6.27 6.43 9.20
N LEU A 234 -5.92 6.85 7.99
CA LEU A 234 -6.76 7.71 7.17
C LEU A 234 -7.75 6.84 6.37
N THR A 235 -9.03 6.93 6.71
CA THR A 235 -10.09 6.19 6.02
C THR A 235 -10.50 6.95 4.75
N VAL A 236 -10.57 6.22 3.62
CA VAL A 236 -10.99 6.76 2.31
C VAL A 236 -12.03 5.79 1.72
N ASP A 237 -13.27 5.93 2.11
CA ASP A 237 -14.36 4.97 1.84
C ASP A 237 -15.69 5.63 1.43
N ALA A 238 -15.68 6.90 1.09
CA ALA A 238 -16.88 7.70 0.80
C ALA A 238 -17.92 7.71 1.94
N GLY A 239 -17.46 7.50 3.20
CA GLY A 239 -18.33 7.44 4.38
C GLY A 239 -19.13 6.13 4.51
N ASN A 240 -18.59 5.03 3.99
CA ASN A 240 -19.25 3.72 4.09
C ASN A 240 -19.21 3.14 5.52
N THR A 241 -18.22 3.53 6.32
CA THR A 241 -18.04 3.09 7.71
C THR A 241 -18.33 4.16 8.75
N ALA A 242 -18.85 5.31 8.34
CA ALA A 242 -19.24 6.40 9.23
C ALA A 242 -20.54 6.08 10.01
#